data_b2c17b6e6f5db0fe740e2342e84fc7dc
#
_entry.id   b2c17b6e6f5db0fe740e2342e84fc7dc
#
_cell.length_a   1.000
_cell.length_b   1.000
_cell.length_c   1.000
_cell.angle_alpha   90.00
_cell.angle_beta   90.00
_cell.angle_gamma   90.00
#
_symmetry.space_group_name_H-M   'P 1'
#
loop_
_entity.id
_entity.type
_entity.pdbx_description
1 polymer ?
#
loop_
_entity_poly.entity_id
_entity_poly.type
_entity_poly.pdbx_seq_one_letter_code
_entity_poly.pdbx_strand_id
1 'polypeptide(L)'
;MIRIPTRVLLVDDEEDFVEMLSLRLQEAGEKVSAAYSGKGCLDTLAKTDIDVVVLDIKMPGMDGMATLVEIKKRFPLVEVIMLTGHGSTETAVEGMRLGAFDYLMKPAEFDELTSKLQSARKRKDEQEERIRKAEAKLLLRKSGGAF
;
A
#
# COMPACT_ATOMS: atom_id res chain seq x y z
N MET A 1 -9.90 -17.93 -15.53
CA MET A 1 -8.65 -17.19 -15.26
C MET A 1 -8.41 -17.13 -13.75
N ILE A 2 -7.26 -17.54 -13.30
CA ILE A 2 -6.92 -17.50 -11.87
C ILE A 2 -6.49 -16.08 -11.52
N ARG A 3 -7.21 -15.49 -10.57
CA ARG A 3 -6.84 -14.17 -10.04
C ARG A 3 -5.88 -14.35 -8.86
N ILE A 4 -4.75 -13.65 -8.91
CA ILE A 4 -3.82 -13.63 -7.78
C ILE A 4 -4.32 -12.59 -6.78
N PRO A 5 -4.58 -12.96 -5.51
CA PRO A 5 -5.04 -12.01 -4.50
C PRO A 5 -4.05 -10.86 -4.30
N THR A 6 -4.57 -9.66 -4.06
CA THR A 6 -3.76 -8.54 -3.60
C THR A 6 -3.55 -8.69 -2.10
N ARG A 7 -2.30 -8.52 -1.66
CA ARG A 7 -1.96 -8.56 -0.23
C ARG A 7 -2.08 -7.15 0.32
N VAL A 8 -3.12 -6.94 1.11
CA VAL A 8 -3.50 -5.62 1.64
C VAL A 8 -3.19 -5.55 3.13
N LEU A 9 -2.58 -4.45 3.55
CA LEU A 9 -2.41 -4.14 4.97
C LEU A 9 -3.32 -2.96 5.31
N LEU A 10 -4.28 -3.17 6.19
CA LEU A 10 -5.16 -2.11 6.71
C LEU A 10 -4.53 -1.52 7.95
N VAL A 11 -4.36 -0.21 7.99
CA VAL A 11 -3.76 0.50 9.11
C VAL A 11 -4.68 1.62 9.58
N ASP A 12 -5.29 1.42 10.74
CA ASP A 12 -6.26 2.34 11.33
C ASP A 12 -6.40 1.99 12.80
N ASP A 13 -6.53 2.97 13.69
CA ASP A 13 -6.68 2.72 15.12
C ASP A 13 -8.13 2.34 15.51
N GLU A 14 -9.08 2.50 14.60
CA GLU A 14 -10.46 2.06 14.80
C GLU A 14 -10.60 0.57 14.50
N GLU A 15 -10.47 -0.27 15.51
CA GLU A 15 -10.46 -1.73 15.37
C GLU A 15 -11.71 -2.29 14.69
N ASP A 16 -12.89 -1.78 15.04
CA ASP A 16 -14.17 -2.22 14.44
C ASP A 16 -14.21 -1.94 12.94
N PHE A 17 -13.71 -0.79 12.54
CA PHE A 17 -13.62 -0.41 11.13
C PHE A 17 -12.69 -1.36 10.38
N VAL A 18 -11.51 -1.62 10.92
CA VAL A 18 -10.52 -2.54 10.34
C VAL A 18 -11.12 -3.94 10.20
N GLU A 19 -11.79 -4.44 11.23
CA GLU A 19 -12.41 -5.76 11.20
C GLU A 19 -13.48 -5.87 10.13
N MET A 20 -14.37 -4.89 10.05
CA MET A 20 -15.42 -4.85 9.04
C MET A 20 -14.85 -4.82 7.62
N LEU A 21 -13.91 -3.93 7.36
CA LEU A 21 -13.32 -3.78 6.04
C LEU A 21 -12.48 -5.00 5.67
N SER A 22 -11.78 -5.57 6.63
CA SER A 22 -11.00 -6.80 6.44
C SER A 22 -11.89 -7.94 5.95
N LEU A 23 -13.03 -8.15 6.59
CA LEU A 23 -13.99 -9.19 6.19
C LEU A 23 -14.51 -8.96 4.77
N ARG A 24 -14.84 -7.72 4.43
CA ARG A 24 -15.33 -7.40 3.09
C ARG A 24 -14.28 -7.64 2.01
N LEU A 25 -13.05 -7.26 2.28
CA LEU A 25 -11.95 -7.47 1.33
C LEU A 25 -11.61 -8.95 1.17
N GLN A 26 -11.66 -9.72 2.27
CA GLN A 26 -11.47 -11.17 2.20
C GLN A 26 -12.56 -11.84 1.37
N GLU A 27 -13.81 -11.45 1.55
CA GLU A 27 -14.93 -11.93 0.72
C GLU A 27 -14.74 -11.60 -0.76
N ALA A 28 -14.09 -10.46 -1.05
CA ALA A 28 -13.77 -10.07 -2.42
C ALA A 28 -12.55 -10.79 -2.99
N GLY A 29 -11.91 -11.68 -2.22
CA GLY A 29 -10.80 -12.50 -2.67
C GLY A 29 -9.41 -11.97 -2.35
N GLU A 30 -9.29 -10.95 -1.53
CA GLU A 30 -7.99 -10.39 -1.16
C GLU A 30 -7.42 -11.05 0.10
N LYS A 31 -6.11 -10.96 0.27
CA LYS A 31 -5.44 -11.36 1.51
C LYS A 31 -5.22 -10.10 2.35
N VAL A 32 -5.69 -10.13 3.59
CA VAL A 32 -5.70 -8.94 4.44
C VAL A 32 -4.92 -9.18 5.72
N SER A 33 -4.06 -8.22 6.04
CA SER A 33 -3.41 -8.09 7.35
C SER A 33 -3.85 -6.78 7.97
N ALA A 34 -3.74 -6.65 9.27
CA ALA A 34 -4.16 -5.47 9.98
C ALA A 34 -3.08 -4.97 10.92
N ALA A 35 -2.99 -3.66 11.05
CA ALA A 35 -2.18 -2.98 12.06
C ALA A 35 -2.99 -1.79 12.58
N TYR A 36 -2.74 -1.39 13.82
CA TYR A 36 -3.56 -0.39 14.49
C TYR A 36 -2.76 0.86 14.85
N SER A 37 -1.54 0.94 14.35
CA SER A 37 -0.64 2.07 14.56
C SER A 37 0.41 2.14 13.45
N GLY A 38 1.09 3.27 13.36
CA GLY A 38 2.19 3.42 12.40
C GLY A 38 3.33 2.45 12.66
N LYS A 39 3.68 2.26 13.94
CA LYS A 39 4.70 1.28 14.31
C LYS A 39 4.30 -0.14 13.93
N GLY A 40 3.07 -0.53 14.22
CA GLY A 40 2.53 -1.83 13.85
C GLY A 40 2.56 -2.05 12.35
N CYS A 41 2.26 -1.00 11.58
CA CYS A 41 2.35 -1.02 10.11
C CYS A 41 3.77 -1.37 9.66
N LEU A 42 4.76 -0.64 10.14
CA LEU A 42 6.16 -0.85 9.75
C LEU A 42 6.68 -2.22 10.19
N ASP A 43 6.30 -2.68 11.37
CA ASP A 43 6.66 -4.01 11.85
C ASP A 43 6.08 -5.11 10.96
N THR A 44 4.84 -4.95 10.53
CA THR A 44 4.18 -5.91 9.63
C THR A 44 4.86 -5.91 8.26
N LEU A 45 5.17 -4.75 7.71
CA LEU A 45 5.86 -4.65 6.42
C LEU A 45 7.25 -5.29 6.44
N ALA A 46 7.91 -5.27 7.58
CA ALA A 46 9.22 -5.90 7.73
C ALA A 46 9.16 -7.43 7.73
N LYS A 47 8.01 -8.01 8.05
CA LYS A 47 7.83 -9.47 8.23
C LYS A 47 6.95 -10.13 7.18
N THR A 48 6.13 -9.37 6.48
CA THR A 48 5.08 -9.90 5.61
C THR A 48 5.12 -9.18 4.27
N ASP A 49 5.01 -9.92 3.19
CA ASP A 49 4.90 -9.32 1.87
C ASP A 49 3.53 -8.66 1.70
N ILE A 50 3.54 -7.37 1.46
CA ILE A 50 2.35 -6.55 1.26
C ILE A 50 2.46 -5.84 -0.09
N ASP A 51 1.36 -5.79 -0.83
CA ASP A 51 1.31 -5.06 -2.10
C ASP A 51 0.85 -3.63 -1.90
N VAL A 52 -0.21 -3.43 -1.10
CA VAL A 52 -0.83 -2.13 -0.91
C VAL A 52 -1.18 -1.94 0.56
N VAL A 53 -0.83 -0.78 1.09
CA VAL A 53 -1.25 -0.35 2.44
C VAL A 53 -2.42 0.62 2.30
N VAL A 54 -3.49 0.38 3.06
CA VAL A 54 -4.59 1.32 3.23
C VAL A 54 -4.38 1.98 4.59
N LEU A 55 -4.10 3.25 4.59
CA LEU A 55 -3.53 3.96 5.75
C LEU A 55 -4.40 5.14 6.17
N ASP A 56 -4.80 5.17 7.45
CA ASP A 56 -5.43 6.34 8.04
C ASP A 56 -4.38 7.41 8.35
N ILE A 57 -4.73 8.68 8.19
CA ILE A 57 -3.84 9.80 8.47
C ILE A 57 -3.68 10.02 9.97
N LYS A 58 -4.78 9.97 10.71
CA LYS A 58 -4.81 10.39 12.10
C LYS A 58 -4.83 9.20 13.05
N MET A 59 -3.70 8.92 13.65
CA MET A 59 -3.52 7.83 14.60
C MET A 59 -2.68 8.29 15.79
N PRO A 60 -2.89 7.72 16.98
CA PRO A 60 -2.02 8.01 18.14
C PRO A 60 -0.57 7.59 17.88
N GLY A 61 0.37 8.34 18.41
CA GLY A 61 1.81 8.08 18.23
C GLY A 61 2.29 8.56 16.87
N MET A 62 2.91 7.68 16.10
CA MET A 62 3.32 8.00 14.72
C MET A 62 2.09 8.14 13.85
N ASP A 63 1.82 9.34 13.34
CA ASP A 63 0.65 9.60 12.51
C ASP A 63 0.80 9.02 11.10
N GLY A 64 -0.29 9.10 10.32
CA GLY A 64 -0.33 8.52 8.99
C GLY A 64 0.65 9.16 8.02
N MET A 65 0.88 10.46 8.10
CA MET A 65 1.84 11.13 7.21
C MET A 65 3.28 10.70 7.50
N ALA A 66 3.65 10.64 8.77
CA ALA A 66 4.97 10.15 9.16
C ALA A 66 5.15 8.68 8.78
N THR A 67 4.11 7.88 8.94
CA THR A 67 4.10 6.47 8.52
C THR A 67 4.30 6.35 7.02
N LEU A 68 3.59 7.15 6.23
CA LEU A 68 3.74 7.16 4.77
C LEU A 68 5.18 7.45 4.35
N VAL A 69 5.80 8.45 4.95
CA VAL A 69 7.21 8.79 4.68
C VAL A 69 8.11 7.58 4.93
N GLU A 70 7.94 6.91 6.07
CA GLU A 70 8.76 5.75 6.42
C GLU A 70 8.49 4.56 5.49
N ILE A 71 7.24 4.32 5.09
CA ILE A 71 6.92 3.27 4.15
C ILE A 71 7.65 3.50 2.82
N LYS A 72 7.55 4.70 2.25
CA LYS A 72 8.15 4.98 0.95
C LYS A 72 9.67 4.98 1.00
N LYS A 73 10.25 5.28 2.15
CA LYS A 73 11.70 5.24 2.37
C LYS A 73 12.22 3.80 2.49
N ARG A 74 11.53 2.96 3.26
CA ARG A 74 11.98 1.60 3.58
C ARG A 74 11.43 0.53 2.65
N PHE A 75 10.23 0.75 2.11
CA PHE A 75 9.52 -0.20 1.26
C PHE A 75 8.99 0.51 0.02
N PRO A 76 9.88 1.04 -0.84
CA PRO A 76 9.47 1.97 -1.91
C PRO A 76 8.52 1.38 -2.95
N LEU A 77 8.47 0.06 -3.10
CA LEU A 77 7.57 -0.59 -4.07
C LEU A 77 6.18 -0.82 -3.52
N VAL A 78 6.00 -0.78 -2.21
CA VAL A 78 4.67 -0.90 -1.59
C VAL A 78 3.90 0.38 -1.89
N GLU A 79 2.71 0.24 -2.46
CA GLU A 79 1.85 1.39 -2.73
C GLU A 79 0.98 1.70 -1.52
N VAL A 80 0.63 2.98 -1.34
CA VAL A 80 -0.15 3.44 -0.20
C VAL A 80 -1.38 4.19 -0.68
N ILE A 81 -2.56 3.78 -0.19
CA ILE A 81 -3.81 4.51 -0.37
C ILE A 81 -4.18 5.11 0.99
N MET A 82 -4.34 6.43 1.05
CA MET A 82 -4.79 7.10 2.26
C MET A 82 -6.32 6.98 2.34
N LEU A 83 -6.84 6.48 3.45
CA LEU A 83 -8.28 6.36 3.68
C LEU A 83 -8.61 6.91 5.06
N THR A 84 -9.22 8.08 5.11
CA THR A 84 -9.40 8.80 6.37
C THR A 84 -10.72 9.58 6.44
N GLY A 85 -11.25 9.70 7.66
CA GLY A 85 -12.36 10.61 7.96
C GLY A 85 -11.89 12.01 8.40
N HIS A 86 -10.58 12.21 8.51
CA HIS A 86 -9.98 13.44 9.02
C HIS A 86 -9.18 14.20 7.96
N GLY A 87 -9.55 14.05 6.70
CA GLY A 87 -8.81 14.63 5.61
C GLY A 87 -9.26 16.02 5.22
N SER A 88 -8.40 16.70 4.50
CA SER A 88 -8.67 17.98 3.86
C SER A 88 -7.96 17.99 2.50
N THR A 89 -8.23 19.00 1.68
CA THR A 89 -7.51 19.18 0.42
C THR A 89 -6.00 19.29 0.66
N GLU A 90 -5.61 19.99 1.71
CA GLU A 90 -4.18 20.16 2.07
C GLU A 90 -3.52 18.83 2.41
N THR A 91 -4.18 17.98 3.21
CA THR A 91 -3.63 16.66 3.58
C THR A 91 -3.60 15.72 2.38
N ALA A 92 -4.58 15.81 1.48
CA ALA A 92 -4.58 15.03 0.25
C ALA A 92 -3.39 15.40 -0.64
N VAL A 93 -3.16 16.69 -0.85
CA VAL A 93 -2.02 17.19 -1.65
C VAL A 93 -0.70 16.76 -1.01
N GLU A 94 -0.56 16.92 0.31
CA GLU A 94 0.66 16.52 1.02
C GLU A 94 0.91 15.03 0.91
N GLY A 95 -0.13 14.19 1.10
CA GLY A 95 -0.01 12.74 0.96
C GLY A 95 0.47 12.34 -0.44
N MET A 96 -0.09 12.95 -1.48
CA MET A 96 0.32 12.67 -2.85
C MET A 96 1.77 13.12 -3.10
N ARG A 97 2.18 14.25 -2.57
CA ARG A 97 3.58 14.72 -2.64
C ARG A 97 4.55 13.76 -1.97
N LEU A 98 4.15 13.18 -0.86
CA LEU A 98 4.97 12.24 -0.09
C LEU A 98 4.98 10.83 -0.68
N GLY A 99 4.25 10.60 -1.76
CA GLY A 99 4.31 9.36 -2.51
C GLY A 99 3.13 8.41 -2.35
N ALA A 100 2.01 8.86 -1.76
CA ALA A 100 0.80 8.06 -1.74
C ALA A 100 0.31 7.81 -3.18
N PHE A 101 -0.23 6.64 -3.43
CA PHE A 101 -0.83 6.32 -4.72
C PHE A 101 -2.13 7.08 -4.93
N ASP A 102 -2.97 7.14 -3.89
CA ASP A 102 -4.24 7.85 -3.96
C ASP A 102 -4.75 8.18 -2.56
N TYR A 103 -5.86 8.89 -2.52
CA TYR A 103 -6.45 9.43 -1.30
C TYR A 103 -7.98 9.30 -1.38
N LEU A 104 -8.58 8.71 -0.35
CA LEU A 104 -10.02 8.55 -0.21
C LEU A 104 -10.50 9.08 1.13
N MET A 105 -11.66 9.73 1.11
CA MET A 105 -12.33 10.17 2.34
C MET A 105 -13.34 9.12 2.79
N LYS A 106 -13.41 8.86 4.10
CA LYS A 106 -14.48 8.07 4.70
C LYS A 106 -15.76 8.92 4.81
N PRO A 107 -16.94 8.35 4.55
CA PRO A 107 -17.18 7.00 4.05
C PRO A 107 -16.84 6.89 2.55
N ALA A 108 -16.13 5.85 2.17
CA ALA A 108 -15.78 5.60 0.77
C ALA A 108 -16.62 4.44 0.23
N GLU A 109 -16.94 4.50 -1.06
CA GLU A 109 -17.60 3.38 -1.72
C GLU A 109 -16.65 2.21 -1.82
N PHE A 110 -17.14 1.01 -1.50
CA PHE A 110 -16.31 -0.20 -1.53
C PHE A 110 -15.73 -0.46 -2.92
N ASP A 111 -16.55 -0.27 -3.96
CA ASP A 111 -16.08 -0.47 -5.35
C ASP A 111 -15.01 0.53 -5.74
N GLU A 112 -15.07 1.75 -5.24
CA GLU A 112 -14.04 2.75 -5.46
C GLU A 112 -12.72 2.32 -4.80
N LEU A 113 -12.78 1.85 -3.55
CA LEU A 113 -11.59 1.36 -2.86
C LEU A 113 -10.98 0.15 -3.58
N THR A 114 -11.79 -0.83 -3.95
CA THR A 114 -11.29 -2.03 -4.63
C THR A 114 -10.70 -1.71 -6.00
N SER A 115 -11.29 -0.77 -6.73
CA SER A 115 -10.74 -0.30 -8.00
C SER A 115 -9.36 0.33 -7.81
N LYS A 116 -9.20 1.15 -6.77
CA LYS A 116 -7.91 1.78 -6.46
C LYS A 116 -6.87 0.76 -5.99
N LEU A 117 -7.29 -0.24 -5.23
CA LEU A 117 -6.41 -1.34 -4.83
C LEU A 117 -5.86 -2.09 -6.05
N GLN A 118 -6.71 -2.37 -7.02
CA GLN A 118 -6.29 -3.04 -8.25
C GLN A 118 -5.32 -2.18 -9.04
N SER A 119 -5.58 -0.89 -9.16
CA SER A 119 -4.68 0.04 -9.87
C SER A 119 -3.33 0.17 -9.17
N ALA A 120 -3.33 0.25 -7.85
CA ALA A 120 -2.11 0.32 -7.06
C ALA A 120 -1.30 -0.98 -7.17
N ARG A 121 -1.96 -2.13 -7.12
CA ARG A 121 -1.33 -3.43 -7.31
C ARG A 121 -0.68 -3.52 -8.70
N LYS A 122 -1.38 -3.09 -9.72
CA LYS A 122 -0.87 -3.09 -11.08
C LYS A 122 0.40 -2.25 -11.19
N ARG A 123 0.40 -1.07 -10.61
CA ARG A 123 1.57 -0.19 -10.60
C ARG A 123 2.77 -0.84 -9.91
N LYS A 124 2.54 -1.48 -8.76
CA LYS A 124 3.59 -2.20 -8.06
C LYS A 124 4.19 -3.30 -8.93
N ASP A 125 3.34 -4.12 -9.54
CA ASP A 125 3.77 -5.21 -10.41
C ASP A 125 4.58 -4.71 -11.61
N GLU A 126 4.15 -3.61 -12.22
CA GLU A 126 4.87 -2.99 -13.35
C GLU A 126 6.25 -2.47 -12.93
N GLN A 127 6.36 -1.87 -11.76
CA GLN A 127 7.65 -1.39 -11.24
C GLN A 127 8.60 -2.55 -10.95
N GLU A 128 8.10 -3.62 -10.33
CA GLU A 128 8.90 -4.81 -10.08
C GLU A 128 9.40 -5.43 -11.37
N GLU A 129 8.57 -5.48 -12.40
CA GLU A 129 8.94 -6.01 -13.71
C GLU A 129 10.03 -5.17 -14.36
N ARG A 130 9.94 -3.84 -14.29
CA ARG A 130 10.98 -2.95 -14.82
C ARG A 130 12.32 -3.18 -14.12
N ILE A 131 12.30 -3.37 -12.82
CA ILE A 131 13.51 -3.63 -12.04
C ILE A 131 14.12 -4.97 -12.45
N ARG A 132 13.30 -6.02 -12.56
CA ARG A 132 13.79 -7.34 -13.01
C ARG A 132 14.42 -7.28 -14.39
N LYS A 133 13.80 -6.57 -15.33
CA LYS A 133 14.34 -6.41 -16.68
C LYS A 133 15.66 -5.64 -16.68
N ALA A 134 15.77 -4.61 -15.88
CA ALA A 134 17.00 -3.83 -15.77
C ALA A 134 18.13 -4.65 -15.16
N GLU A 135 17.83 -5.43 -14.11
CA GLU A 135 18.79 -6.33 -13.49
C GLU A 135 19.25 -7.43 -14.45
N ALA A 136 18.33 -8.01 -15.20
CA ALA A 136 18.65 -9.03 -16.19
C ALA A 136 19.60 -8.49 -17.27
N LYS A 137 19.34 -7.28 -17.77
CA LYS A 137 20.23 -6.62 -18.73
C LYS A 137 21.63 -6.39 -18.16
N LEU A 138 21.69 -5.95 -16.91
CA LEU A 138 22.97 -5.70 -16.25
C LEU A 138 23.76 -6.99 -16.07
N LEU A 139 23.11 -8.07 -15.67
CA LEU A 139 23.74 -9.38 -15.53
C LEU A 139 24.27 -9.91 -16.86
N LEU A 140 23.52 -9.74 -17.95
CA LEU A 140 23.97 -10.14 -19.28
C LEU A 140 25.22 -9.36 -19.71
N ARG A 141 25.29 -8.07 -19.45
CA ARG A 141 26.48 -7.25 -19.75
C ARG A 141 27.70 -7.72 -18.96
N LYS A 142 27.51 -8.09 -17.68
CA LYS A 142 28.62 -8.50 -16.82
C LYS A 142 29.11 -9.90 -17.12
N SER A 143 28.20 -10.83 -17.45
CA SER A 143 28.56 -12.26 -17.52
C SER A 143 28.86 -12.72 -18.92
N GLY A 144 28.28 -12.14 -19.94
CA GLY A 144 28.36 -12.71 -21.26
C GLY A 144 28.33 -11.72 -22.40
N GLY A 145 28.13 -10.49 -22.09
CA GLY A 145 28.03 -9.45 -23.12
C GLY A 145 29.28 -9.25 -23.93
N ALA A 146 30.35 -9.85 -23.50
CA ALA A 146 31.66 -9.70 -24.15
C ALA A 146 31.93 -10.79 -25.21
N PHE A 147 31.02 -11.66 -25.45
CA PHE A 147 31.27 -12.63 -26.48
C PHE A 147 31.43 -12.06 -27.84
#